data_f602d088eafb96c80375d81024d0d23e
#
_entry.id   f602d088eafb96c80375d81024d0d23e
#
_cell.length_a   1.000
_cell.length_b   1.000
_cell.length_c   1.000
_cell.angle_alpha   90.00
_cell.angle_beta   90.00
_cell.angle_gamma   90.00
#
_symmetry.space_group_name_H-M   'P 1'
#
loop_
_entity.id
_entity.type
_entity.pdbx_description
1 polymer ?
#
loop_
_entity_poly.entity_id
_entity_poly.type
_entity_poly.pdbx_seq_one_letter_code
_entity_poly.pdbx_strand_id
1 'polypeptide(L)'
;MFFVLSISAQSENEAIKNIMTRTSIRKYTDQPVSKADIETLLRAGMAAPTAVNKQPWHFVAVTDKAKLKELSGGRGGMLEQCALAIVVCGNMEKTMQGKGQEFWIQDCSAATENILLAAHALGLGAVWTGGYPMEERVASISKALKLPETIIPLCTIVIGHPAERPTPKDKWKPENVSYNEFGGK
;
A
#
# COMPACT_ATOMS: atom_id res chain seq x y z
N MET A 1 0.70 27.46 47.34
CA MET A 1 -0.42 26.99 46.47
C MET A 1 0.17 26.49 45.18
N PHE A 2 0.44 25.16 45.10
CA PHE A 2 1.06 24.57 43.91
C PHE A 2 -0.04 24.26 42.92
N PHE A 3 -0.02 24.93 41.76
CA PHE A 3 -0.84 24.55 40.62
C PHE A 3 -0.27 23.28 39.98
N VAL A 4 -0.92 22.15 40.24
CA VAL A 4 -0.68 20.92 39.47
C VAL A 4 -1.35 21.12 38.13
N LEU A 5 -0.56 21.40 37.10
CA LEU A 5 -0.98 21.31 35.68
C LEU A 5 -1.29 19.85 35.41
N SER A 6 -2.57 19.50 35.40
CA SER A 6 -3.06 18.22 34.85
C SER A 6 -2.76 18.23 33.36
N ILE A 7 -1.68 17.57 32.97
CA ILE A 7 -1.47 17.17 31.58
C ILE A 7 -2.57 16.13 31.32
N SER A 8 -3.67 16.57 30.68
CA SER A 8 -4.65 15.68 30.10
C SER A 8 -3.90 14.81 29.10
N ALA A 9 -3.68 13.53 29.42
CA ALA A 9 -3.25 12.53 28.47
C ALA A 9 -4.35 12.46 27.41
N GLN A 10 -4.16 13.16 26.32
CA GLN A 10 -5.01 13.07 25.14
C GLN A 10 -4.93 11.58 24.72
N SER A 11 -6.04 10.85 24.81
CA SER A 11 -6.08 9.45 24.39
C SER A 11 -5.53 9.38 22.98
N GLU A 12 -4.44 8.65 22.78
CA GLU A 12 -3.78 8.53 21.49
C GLU A 12 -4.82 7.97 20.50
N ASN A 13 -5.13 8.77 19.48
CA ASN A 13 -6.11 8.36 18.46
C ASN A 13 -5.54 7.15 17.71
N GLU A 14 -6.26 6.01 17.73
CA GLU A 14 -5.79 4.74 17.16
C GLU A 14 -5.48 4.86 15.65
N ALA A 15 -6.20 5.72 14.90
CA ALA A 15 -5.91 5.96 13.50
C ALA A 15 -4.56 6.68 13.32
N ILE A 16 -4.28 7.69 14.13
CA ILE A 16 -2.99 8.41 14.10
C ILE A 16 -1.87 7.48 14.52
N LYS A 17 -2.05 6.71 15.60
CA LYS A 17 -1.09 5.72 16.05
C LYS A 17 -0.76 4.71 14.96
N ASN A 18 -1.78 4.17 14.29
CA ASN A 18 -1.60 3.22 13.19
C ASN A 18 -0.77 3.81 12.04
N ILE A 19 -1.01 5.07 11.68
CA ILE A 19 -0.24 5.79 10.65
C ILE A 19 1.23 5.97 11.08
N MET A 20 1.45 6.42 12.31
CA MET A 20 2.79 6.77 12.82
C MET A 20 3.66 5.54 13.10
N THR A 21 3.04 4.37 13.40
CA THR A 21 3.76 3.16 13.76
C THR A 21 3.94 2.16 12.63
N ARG A 22 3.21 2.33 11.50
CA ARG A 22 3.37 1.46 10.35
C ARG A 22 4.80 1.48 9.81
N THR A 23 5.37 0.30 9.63
CA THR A 23 6.68 0.09 9.00
C THR A 23 6.58 -0.89 7.84
N SER A 24 7.56 -0.84 6.92
CA SER A 24 7.66 -1.83 5.83
C SER A 24 8.27 -3.12 6.37
N ILE A 25 7.51 -4.22 6.25
CA ILE A 25 7.91 -5.57 6.64
C ILE A 25 8.28 -6.36 5.39
N ARG A 26 9.42 -7.07 5.44
CA ARG A 26 9.98 -7.82 4.30
C ARG A 26 10.30 -9.28 4.62
N LYS A 27 10.11 -9.69 5.88
CA LYS A 27 10.24 -11.08 6.32
C LYS A 27 8.93 -11.56 6.90
N TYR A 28 8.50 -12.73 6.48
CA TYR A 28 7.18 -13.29 6.82
C TYR A 28 7.32 -14.69 7.34
N THR A 29 6.34 -15.11 8.16
CA THR A 29 6.16 -16.52 8.52
C THR A 29 5.36 -17.24 7.43
N ASP A 30 5.28 -18.57 7.51
CA ASP A 30 4.51 -19.38 6.55
C ASP A 30 2.99 -19.37 6.83
N GLN A 31 2.54 -18.63 7.85
CA GLN A 31 1.14 -18.56 8.22
C GLN A 31 0.33 -17.90 7.09
N PRO A 32 -0.76 -18.54 6.61
CA PRO A 32 -1.61 -17.97 5.57
C PRO A 32 -2.39 -16.76 6.07
N VAL A 33 -2.67 -15.81 5.18
CA VAL A 33 -3.61 -14.71 5.43
C VAL A 33 -5.03 -15.23 5.19
N SER A 34 -5.95 -14.94 6.13
CA SER A 34 -7.32 -15.42 6.04
C SER A 34 -8.09 -14.75 4.88
N LYS A 35 -9.10 -15.44 4.34
CA LYS A 35 -9.99 -14.85 3.32
C LYS A 35 -10.69 -13.59 3.81
N ALA A 36 -11.07 -13.55 5.08
CA ALA A 36 -11.72 -12.37 5.70
C ALA A 36 -10.75 -11.19 5.75
N ASP A 37 -9.49 -11.41 6.12
CA ASP A 37 -8.48 -10.36 6.10
C ASP A 37 -8.19 -9.86 4.69
N ILE A 38 -8.09 -10.77 3.71
CA ILE A 38 -7.93 -10.38 2.30
C ILE A 38 -9.09 -9.49 1.83
N GLU A 39 -10.33 -9.87 2.14
CA GLU A 39 -11.50 -9.04 1.82
C GLU A 39 -11.43 -7.67 2.50
N THR A 40 -11.06 -7.62 3.78
CA THR A 40 -10.90 -6.38 4.55
C THR A 40 -9.85 -5.46 3.91
N LEU A 41 -8.70 -6.00 3.49
CA LEU A 41 -7.65 -5.26 2.81
C LEU A 41 -8.14 -4.67 1.48
N LEU A 42 -8.86 -5.46 0.68
CA LEU A 42 -9.40 -5.01 -0.60
C LEU A 42 -10.47 -3.92 -0.41
N ARG A 43 -11.36 -4.07 0.58
CA ARG A 43 -12.35 -3.05 0.95
C ARG A 43 -11.68 -1.75 1.41
N ALA A 44 -10.61 -1.83 2.20
CA ALA A 44 -9.84 -0.66 2.62
C ALA A 44 -9.24 0.07 1.40
N GLY A 45 -8.67 -0.66 0.45
CA GLY A 45 -8.20 -0.09 -0.81
C GLY A 45 -9.31 0.63 -1.58
N MET A 46 -10.48 -0.02 -1.71
CA MET A 46 -11.65 0.56 -2.40
C MET A 46 -12.28 1.77 -1.67
N ALA A 47 -11.97 1.98 -0.40
CA ALA A 47 -12.43 3.14 0.37
C ALA A 47 -11.59 4.41 0.11
N ALA A 48 -10.50 4.31 -0.65
CA ALA A 48 -9.68 5.47 -0.99
C ALA A 48 -10.43 6.48 -1.87
N PRO A 49 -10.14 7.80 -1.75
CA PRO A 49 -10.68 8.78 -2.67
C PRO A 49 -10.08 8.61 -4.07
N THR A 50 -10.80 9.06 -5.10
CA THR A 50 -10.30 9.12 -6.48
C THR A 50 -10.71 10.41 -7.17
N ALA A 51 -9.95 10.80 -8.18
CA ALA A 51 -10.29 11.94 -9.02
C ALA A 51 -11.70 11.80 -9.58
N VAL A 52 -12.57 12.76 -9.26
CA VAL A 52 -14.00 12.80 -9.61
C VAL A 52 -14.75 11.46 -9.41
N ASN A 53 -14.33 10.71 -8.40
CA ASN A 53 -14.90 9.40 -8.03
C ASN A 53 -14.87 8.37 -9.20
N LYS A 54 -13.81 8.37 -9.99
CA LYS A 54 -13.66 7.46 -11.14
C LYS A 54 -13.42 6.00 -10.74
N GLN A 55 -12.82 5.74 -9.56
CA GLN A 55 -12.54 4.40 -9.05
C GLN A 55 -11.82 3.51 -10.08
N PRO A 56 -10.69 3.97 -10.64
CA PRO A 56 -10.02 3.29 -11.74
C PRO A 56 -9.20 2.07 -11.28
N TRP A 57 -9.13 1.83 -9.99
CA TRP A 57 -8.36 0.70 -9.46
C TRP A 57 -8.92 -0.65 -9.90
N HIS A 58 -8.01 -1.60 -10.09
CA HIS A 58 -8.28 -3.02 -10.18
C HIS A 58 -7.25 -3.76 -9.31
N PHE A 59 -7.69 -4.70 -8.49
CA PHE A 59 -6.82 -5.44 -7.59
C PHE A 59 -6.73 -6.89 -8.01
N VAL A 60 -5.50 -7.43 -8.04
CA VAL A 60 -5.28 -8.88 -8.21
C VAL A 60 -4.64 -9.42 -6.94
N ALA A 61 -5.41 -10.17 -6.16
CA ALA A 61 -4.92 -10.84 -4.96
C ALA A 61 -4.38 -12.23 -5.32
N VAL A 62 -3.12 -12.49 -4.97
CA VAL A 62 -2.41 -13.72 -5.32
C VAL A 62 -1.95 -14.42 -4.04
N THR A 63 -2.45 -15.63 -3.82
CA THR A 63 -2.06 -16.52 -2.69
C THR A 63 -1.42 -17.80 -3.17
N ASP A 64 -1.55 -18.14 -4.46
CA ASP A 64 -0.94 -19.32 -5.07
C ASP A 64 0.58 -19.18 -5.12
N LYS A 65 1.28 -20.15 -4.53
CA LYS A 65 2.75 -20.13 -4.41
C LYS A 65 3.47 -20.18 -5.76
N ALA A 66 2.94 -20.92 -6.73
CA ALA A 66 3.53 -20.97 -8.07
C ALA A 66 3.40 -19.61 -8.76
N LYS A 67 2.25 -18.95 -8.59
CA LYS A 67 2.01 -17.61 -9.14
C LYS A 67 2.83 -16.54 -8.44
N LEU A 68 3.02 -16.60 -7.11
CA LEU A 68 3.93 -15.72 -6.38
C LEU A 68 5.37 -15.86 -6.87
N LYS A 69 5.82 -17.10 -7.16
CA LYS A 69 7.14 -17.37 -7.74
C LYS A 69 7.25 -16.81 -9.16
N GLU A 70 6.21 -16.92 -9.98
CA GLU A 70 6.18 -16.31 -11.31
C GLU A 70 6.29 -14.78 -11.25
N LEU A 71 5.53 -14.14 -10.34
CA LEU A 71 5.61 -12.69 -10.09
C LEU A 71 7.00 -12.23 -9.61
N SER A 72 7.72 -13.05 -8.85
CA SER A 72 9.10 -12.75 -8.43
C SER A 72 10.12 -12.84 -9.57
N GLY A 73 9.71 -13.43 -10.70
CA GLY A 73 10.60 -13.81 -11.80
C GLY A 73 11.55 -14.96 -11.43
N GLY A 74 11.19 -15.77 -10.42
CA GLY A 74 12.00 -16.90 -9.94
C GLY A 74 13.30 -16.51 -9.25
N ARG A 75 13.42 -15.23 -8.83
CA ARG A 75 14.64 -14.68 -8.21
C ARG A 75 14.68 -14.84 -6.69
N GLY A 76 13.68 -15.50 -6.11
CA GLY A 76 13.53 -15.60 -4.66
C GLY A 76 13.05 -14.28 -4.02
N GLY A 77 13.18 -14.19 -2.71
CA GLY A 77 12.90 -12.97 -1.96
C GLY A 77 11.48 -12.88 -1.41
N MET A 78 11.05 -11.67 -1.08
CA MET A 78 9.81 -11.39 -0.35
C MET A 78 8.56 -12.01 -0.97
N LEU A 79 8.43 -11.94 -2.31
CA LEU A 79 7.26 -12.46 -3.03
C LEU A 79 7.10 -13.98 -2.93
N GLU A 80 8.20 -14.73 -2.85
CA GLU A 80 8.14 -16.18 -2.70
C GLU A 80 7.89 -16.61 -1.25
N GLN A 81 8.26 -15.75 -0.30
CA GLN A 81 8.08 -15.99 1.14
C GLN A 81 6.73 -15.53 1.68
N CYS A 82 6.09 -14.56 1.02
CA CYS A 82 4.83 -14.00 1.51
C CYS A 82 3.66 -14.97 1.40
N ALA A 83 2.61 -14.70 2.19
CA ALA A 83 1.35 -15.44 2.12
C ALA A 83 0.37 -14.84 1.10
N LEU A 84 0.53 -13.55 0.76
CA LEU A 84 -0.36 -12.80 -0.12
C LEU A 84 0.44 -11.72 -0.85
N ALA A 85 0.18 -11.55 -2.14
CA ALA A 85 0.52 -10.34 -2.88
C ALA A 85 -0.76 -9.70 -3.40
N ILE A 86 -0.91 -8.38 -3.25
CA ILE A 86 -1.98 -7.62 -3.90
C ILE A 86 -1.32 -6.73 -4.95
N VAL A 87 -1.58 -7.01 -6.22
CA VAL A 87 -1.16 -6.14 -7.31
C VAL A 87 -2.24 -5.09 -7.53
N VAL A 88 -1.88 -3.83 -7.32
CA VAL A 88 -2.76 -2.67 -7.53
C VAL A 88 -2.55 -2.18 -8.96
N CYS A 89 -3.61 -2.16 -9.74
CA CYS A 89 -3.60 -1.77 -11.14
C CYS A 89 -4.54 -0.60 -11.38
N GLY A 90 -4.24 0.22 -12.38
CA GLY A 90 -5.19 1.15 -12.98
C GLY A 90 -5.89 0.52 -14.17
N ASN A 91 -7.23 0.67 -14.22
CA ASN A 91 -8.03 0.34 -15.39
C ASN A 91 -8.17 1.61 -16.25
N MET A 92 -7.49 1.64 -17.38
CA MET A 92 -7.44 2.82 -18.26
C MET A 92 -8.79 3.18 -18.87
N GLU A 93 -9.72 2.24 -18.95
CA GLU A 93 -11.09 2.48 -19.42
C GLU A 93 -11.93 3.28 -18.40
N LYS A 94 -11.55 3.23 -17.12
CA LYS A 94 -12.25 3.93 -16.02
C LYS A 94 -11.60 5.26 -15.63
N THR A 95 -10.42 5.59 -16.16
CA THR A 95 -9.70 6.82 -15.84
C THR A 95 -10.42 8.07 -16.40
N MET A 96 -9.99 9.23 -15.95
CA MET A 96 -10.31 10.46 -16.68
C MET A 96 -9.64 10.41 -18.06
N GLN A 97 -10.29 11.06 -19.05
CA GLN A 97 -9.71 11.17 -20.39
C GLN A 97 -8.79 12.39 -20.53
N GLY A 98 -7.91 12.36 -21.50
CA GLY A 98 -7.01 13.46 -21.82
C GLY A 98 -6.01 13.76 -20.70
N LYS A 99 -5.75 15.03 -20.43
CA LYS A 99 -4.75 15.48 -19.43
C LYS A 99 -4.98 14.97 -18.01
N GLY A 100 -6.20 14.57 -17.67
CA GLY A 100 -6.53 14.01 -16.35
C GLY A 100 -6.28 12.51 -16.23
N GLN A 101 -5.86 11.83 -17.29
CA GLN A 101 -5.68 10.39 -17.26
C GLN A 101 -4.68 9.95 -16.19
N GLU A 102 -3.58 10.67 -16.01
CA GLU A 102 -2.52 10.33 -15.05
C GLU A 102 -2.96 10.36 -13.57
N PHE A 103 -4.14 10.92 -13.23
CA PHE A 103 -4.66 10.84 -11.88
C PHE A 103 -4.85 9.40 -11.39
N TRP A 104 -4.94 8.40 -12.29
CA TRP A 104 -5.01 7.01 -11.89
C TRP A 104 -3.83 6.58 -11.01
N ILE A 105 -2.65 7.20 -11.19
CA ILE A 105 -1.46 6.92 -10.39
C ILE A 105 -1.70 7.35 -8.94
N GLN A 106 -2.28 8.55 -8.73
CA GLN A 106 -2.61 9.08 -7.41
C GLN A 106 -3.74 8.26 -6.78
N ASP A 107 -4.79 7.94 -7.53
CA ASP A 107 -5.94 7.15 -7.10
C ASP A 107 -5.50 5.76 -6.60
N CYS A 108 -4.69 5.06 -7.39
CA CYS A 108 -4.16 3.74 -7.03
C CYS A 108 -3.13 3.83 -5.90
N SER A 109 -2.38 4.94 -5.78
CA SER A 109 -1.45 5.16 -4.67
C SER A 109 -2.19 5.36 -3.35
N ALA A 110 -3.29 6.13 -3.35
CA ALA A 110 -4.15 6.29 -2.18
C ALA A 110 -4.76 4.94 -1.74
N ALA A 111 -5.24 4.14 -2.69
CA ALA A 111 -5.73 2.80 -2.42
C ALA A 111 -4.64 1.88 -1.85
N THR A 112 -3.41 1.98 -2.35
CA THR A 112 -2.26 1.23 -1.86
C THR A 112 -1.95 1.57 -0.40
N GLU A 113 -1.91 2.86 -0.04
CA GLU A 113 -1.63 3.26 1.35
C GLU A 113 -2.74 2.79 2.29
N ASN A 114 -4.01 2.88 1.89
CA ASN A 114 -5.11 2.33 2.69
C ASN A 114 -4.94 0.82 2.98
N ILE A 115 -4.50 0.03 1.99
CA ILE A 115 -4.20 -1.40 2.18
C ILE A 115 -3.04 -1.60 3.16
N LEU A 116 -1.98 -0.79 3.06
CA LEU A 116 -0.83 -0.87 3.98
C LEU A 116 -1.23 -0.56 5.43
N LEU A 117 -2.06 0.47 5.63
CA LEU A 117 -2.57 0.85 6.95
C LEU A 117 -3.51 -0.22 7.52
N ALA A 118 -4.40 -0.78 6.68
CA ALA A 118 -5.29 -1.87 7.08
C ALA A 118 -4.50 -3.13 7.44
N ALA A 119 -3.46 -3.48 6.68
CA ALA A 119 -2.59 -4.61 7.01
C ALA A 119 -1.94 -4.42 8.38
N HIS A 120 -1.42 -3.22 8.67
CA HIS A 120 -0.82 -2.91 9.97
C HIS A 120 -1.84 -3.00 11.11
N ALA A 121 -3.05 -2.48 10.92
CA ALA A 121 -4.14 -2.57 11.90
C ALA A 121 -4.57 -4.01 12.20
N LEU A 122 -4.48 -4.90 11.19
CA LEU A 122 -4.76 -6.34 11.33
C LEU A 122 -3.58 -7.14 11.92
N GLY A 123 -2.47 -6.48 12.29
CA GLY A 123 -1.26 -7.15 12.77
C GLY A 123 -0.47 -7.88 11.67
N LEU A 124 -0.79 -7.63 10.40
CA LEU A 124 -0.06 -8.13 9.25
C LEU A 124 1.14 -7.23 8.92
N GLY A 125 2.18 -7.82 8.37
CA GLY A 125 3.31 -7.11 7.79
C GLY A 125 3.08 -6.86 6.30
N ALA A 126 3.40 -5.65 5.83
CA ALA A 126 3.28 -5.32 4.42
C ALA A 126 4.41 -4.42 3.93
N VAL A 127 4.69 -4.48 2.62
CA VAL A 127 5.60 -3.55 1.94
C VAL A 127 5.11 -3.24 0.53
N TRP A 128 5.23 -1.98 0.14
CA TRP A 128 5.00 -1.51 -1.22
C TRP A 128 6.24 -1.75 -2.09
N THR A 129 6.08 -2.46 -3.21
CA THR A 129 7.11 -2.61 -4.23
C THR A 129 6.62 -1.99 -5.54
N GLY A 130 7.43 -1.10 -6.11
CA GLY A 130 7.04 -0.35 -7.33
C GLY A 130 6.98 -1.24 -8.57
N GLY A 131 6.02 -0.93 -9.45
CA GLY A 131 5.90 -1.44 -10.80
C GLY A 131 6.06 -0.27 -11.78
N TYR A 132 4.96 0.44 -12.07
CA TYR A 132 4.97 1.65 -12.89
C TYR A 132 5.85 2.76 -12.23
N PRO A 133 6.59 3.58 -12.99
CA PRO A 133 6.65 3.64 -14.46
C PRO A 133 7.73 2.75 -15.11
N MET A 134 8.27 1.77 -14.43
CA MET A 134 9.34 0.92 -14.94
C MET A 134 8.77 -0.10 -15.94
N GLU A 135 8.92 0.15 -17.24
CA GLU A 135 8.32 -0.64 -18.33
C GLU A 135 8.60 -2.14 -18.21
N GLU A 136 9.84 -2.53 -17.89
CA GLU A 136 10.21 -3.94 -17.73
C GLU A 136 9.45 -4.61 -16.57
N ARG A 137 9.20 -3.89 -15.47
CA ARG A 137 8.43 -4.41 -14.33
C ARG A 137 6.95 -4.52 -14.68
N VAL A 138 6.40 -3.48 -15.32
CA VAL A 138 5.01 -3.49 -15.82
C VAL A 138 4.81 -4.69 -16.74
N ALA A 139 5.68 -4.88 -17.73
CA ALA A 139 5.59 -5.99 -18.67
C ALA A 139 5.70 -7.36 -17.98
N SER A 140 6.63 -7.50 -17.02
CA SER A 140 6.82 -8.74 -16.26
C SER A 140 5.57 -9.11 -15.44
N ILE A 141 5.00 -8.13 -14.71
CA ILE A 141 3.79 -8.32 -13.90
C ILE A 141 2.58 -8.63 -14.80
N SER A 142 2.41 -7.87 -15.88
CA SER A 142 1.30 -8.07 -16.83
C SER A 142 1.34 -9.46 -17.45
N LYS A 143 2.52 -9.93 -17.84
CA LYS A 143 2.72 -11.29 -18.38
C LYS A 143 2.36 -12.35 -17.33
N ALA A 144 2.90 -12.24 -16.12
CA ALA A 144 2.67 -13.21 -15.04
C ALA A 144 1.19 -13.32 -14.66
N LEU A 145 0.46 -12.21 -14.68
CA LEU A 145 -0.97 -12.16 -14.31
C LEU A 145 -1.92 -12.20 -15.51
N LYS A 146 -1.40 -12.25 -16.74
CA LYS A 146 -2.19 -12.21 -17.99
C LYS A 146 -3.11 -10.99 -18.03
N LEU A 147 -2.60 -9.82 -17.63
CA LEU A 147 -3.37 -8.59 -17.64
C LEU A 147 -3.61 -8.12 -19.09
N PRO A 148 -4.83 -7.67 -19.43
CA PRO A 148 -5.08 -7.03 -20.72
C PRO A 148 -4.37 -5.67 -20.78
N GLU A 149 -4.16 -5.13 -21.98
CA GLU A 149 -3.44 -3.86 -22.20
C GLU A 149 -4.05 -2.66 -21.47
N THR A 150 -5.37 -2.71 -21.23
CA THR A 150 -6.10 -1.65 -20.50
C THR A 150 -5.89 -1.69 -18.98
N ILE A 151 -5.25 -2.72 -18.43
CA ILE A 151 -4.99 -2.87 -17.00
C ILE A 151 -3.49 -2.73 -16.74
N ILE A 152 -3.09 -1.59 -16.17
CA ILE A 152 -1.68 -1.25 -15.95
C ILE A 152 -1.32 -1.45 -14.47
N PRO A 153 -0.38 -2.37 -14.13
CA PRO A 153 0.02 -2.57 -12.75
C PRO A 153 0.86 -1.40 -12.23
N LEU A 154 0.36 -0.71 -11.19
CA LEU A 154 1.08 0.35 -10.49
C LEU A 154 2.16 -0.21 -9.58
N CYS A 155 1.77 -1.16 -8.74
CA CYS A 155 2.64 -1.70 -7.71
C CYS A 155 2.17 -3.08 -7.24
N THR A 156 3.04 -3.74 -6.48
CA THR A 156 2.71 -4.97 -5.76
C THR A 156 2.88 -4.75 -4.25
N ILE A 157 1.85 -4.98 -3.47
CA ILE A 157 1.92 -5.00 -2.01
C ILE A 157 2.18 -6.44 -1.60
N VAL A 158 3.32 -6.67 -0.96
CA VAL A 158 3.72 -7.98 -0.43
C VAL A 158 3.26 -8.07 1.02
N ILE A 159 2.49 -9.08 1.40
CA ILE A 159 1.78 -9.17 2.68
C ILE A 159 1.95 -10.56 3.30
N GLY A 160 2.05 -10.60 4.63
CA GLY A 160 2.09 -11.84 5.40
C GLY A 160 2.15 -11.58 6.89
N HIS A 161 2.16 -12.63 7.71
CA HIS A 161 2.41 -12.47 9.14
C HIS A 161 3.89 -12.11 9.37
N PRO A 162 4.19 -11.03 10.12
CA PRO A 162 5.56 -10.50 10.21
C PRO A 162 6.49 -11.43 10.99
N ALA A 163 7.67 -11.71 10.41
CA ALA A 163 8.78 -12.40 11.08
C ALA A 163 9.89 -11.42 11.54
N GLU A 164 9.61 -10.11 11.47
CA GLU A 164 10.49 -9.04 11.94
C GLU A 164 9.66 -7.90 12.53
N ARG A 165 10.27 -7.09 13.39
CA ARG A 165 9.62 -5.93 14.03
C ARG A 165 10.57 -4.73 13.99
N PRO A 166 10.72 -4.05 12.85
CA PRO A 166 11.53 -2.85 12.76
C PRO A 166 10.92 -1.71 13.57
N THR A 167 11.76 -0.92 14.21
CA THR A 167 11.33 0.27 14.95
C THR A 167 10.82 1.34 13.98
N PRO A 168 9.65 1.94 14.24
CA PRO A 168 9.18 3.11 13.51
C PRO A 168 10.21 4.23 13.57
N LYS A 169 10.35 4.97 12.45
CA LYS A 169 11.30 6.10 12.35
C LYS A 169 10.51 7.40 12.43
N ASP A 170 10.96 8.31 13.26
CA ASP A 170 10.52 9.70 13.16
C ASP A 170 11.06 10.29 11.86
N LYS A 171 10.14 10.76 11.03
CA LYS A 171 10.43 11.35 9.71
C LYS A 171 10.08 12.83 9.67
N TRP A 172 9.72 13.43 10.83
CA TRP A 172 9.42 14.84 10.88
C TRP A 172 10.64 15.67 10.50
N LYS A 173 10.45 16.57 9.56
CA LYS A 173 11.46 17.50 9.06
C LYS A 173 10.82 18.87 8.87
N PRO A 174 10.97 19.78 9.83
CA PRO A 174 10.34 21.08 9.76
C PRO A 174 10.78 21.88 8.52
N GLU A 175 11.97 21.64 7.99
CA GLU A 175 12.46 22.25 6.75
C GLU A 175 11.64 21.89 5.50
N ASN A 176 10.82 20.82 5.57
CA ASN A 176 9.92 20.43 4.49
C ASN A 176 8.52 21.07 4.63
N VAL A 177 8.33 21.98 5.59
CA VAL A 177 7.04 22.63 5.87
C VAL A 177 7.19 24.13 5.66
N SER A 178 6.27 24.71 4.91
CA SER A 178 6.13 26.16 4.75
C SER A 178 4.70 26.56 5.07
N TYR A 179 4.49 27.75 5.63
CA TYR A 179 3.18 28.27 5.97
C TYR A 179 2.80 29.39 4.99
N ASN A 180 1.56 29.35 4.48
CA ASN A 180 0.95 30.31 3.57
C ASN A 180 1.59 30.36 2.17
N GLU A 181 2.91 30.41 2.06
CA GLU A 181 3.66 30.43 0.79
C GLU A 181 4.95 29.61 0.92
N PHE A 182 5.57 29.25 -0.21
CA PHE A 182 6.83 28.50 -0.20
C PHE A 182 7.93 29.30 0.50
N GLY A 183 8.59 28.69 1.49
CA GLY A 183 9.60 29.35 2.33
C GLY A 183 9.02 30.22 3.47
N GLY A 184 7.70 30.35 3.59
CA GLY A 184 7.02 31.00 4.71
C GLY A 184 7.24 30.24 6.03
N LYS A 185 7.45 31.01 7.15
CA LYS A 185 7.66 30.47 8.50
C LYS A 185 6.44 30.65 9.37
#